data_a801f345916ebdfab38015c1616628e5
#
_entry.id   a801f345916ebdfab38015c1616628e5
#
_cell.length_a   1.000
_cell.length_b   1.000
_cell.length_c   1.000
_cell.angle_alpha   90.00
_cell.angle_beta   90.00
_cell.angle_gamma   90.00
#
_symmetry.space_group_name_H-M   'P 1'
#
loop_
_entity.id
_entity.type
_entity.pdbx_description
1 polymer ?
#
loop_
_entity_poly.entity_id
_entity_poly.type
_entity_poly.pdbx_seq_one_letter_code
_entity_poly.pdbx_strand_id
1 'polypeptide(L)'
;KVEENNFGIRKRLLEYDDVMNSQRNVIYTRRRHALMGERIGLDVLNTIYDTSVAIVDQHADGDYEGFKLELFKTFAMECPFTEEEFKNGKADKLADKLFDEALQLFKRRMERMTQVANPVIKQVYEHQGAMYENIMIPITDGKRMYNVSCNLKEAYETESKAITKAFQKSIVLHTIDE
;
A
#
# COMPACT_ATOMS: atom_id res chain seq x y z
N LYS A 1 -8.71 -22.30 46.50
CA LYS A 1 -7.44 -21.54 46.24
C LYS A 1 -6.71 -22.01 44.99
N VAL A 2 -6.38 -23.32 44.85
CA VAL A 2 -5.67 -23.83 43.65
C VAL A 2 -6.56 -23.77 42.41
N GLU A 3 -7.83 -24.13 42.54
CA GLU A 3 -8.82 -24.11 41.46
C GLU A 3 -9.15 -22.71 40.97
N GLU A 4 -9.26 -21.75 41.88
CA GLU A 4 -9.47 -20.33 41.56
C GLU A 4 -8.27 -19.75 40.79
N ASN A 5 -7.06 -20.11 41.20
CA ASN A 5 -5.84 -19.65 40.52
C ASN A 5 -5.76 -20.25 39.10
N ASN A 6 -6.04 -21.53 38.96
CA ASN A 6 -6.07 -22.20 37.64
C ASN A 6 -7.20 -21.66 36.75
N PHE A 7 -8.34 -21.28 37.31
CA PHE A 7 -9.43 -20.62 36.59
C PHE A 7 -8.99 -19.23 36.09
N GLY A 8 -8.33 -18.45 36.93
CA GLY A 8 -7.81 -17.12 36.56
C GLY A 8 -6.78 -17.20 35.44
N ILE A 9 -5.89 -18.19 35.48
CA ILE A 9 -4.89 -18.41 34.40
C ILE A 9 -5.57 -18.79 33.10
N ARG A 10 -6.49 -19.76 33.12
CA ARG A 10 -7.25 -20.19 31.93
C ARG A 10 -8.07 -19.06 31.33
N LYS A 11 -8.71 -18.23 32.15
CA LYS A 11 -9.48 -17.09 31.68
C LYS A 11 -8.60 -16.08 30.92
N ARG A 12 -7.41 -15.76 31.49
CA ARG A 12 -6.45 -14.85 30.81
C ARG A 12 -5.91 -15.43 29.50
N LEU A 13 -5.67 -16.75 29.44
CA LEU A 13 -5.25 -17.41 28.21
C LEU A 13 -6.35 -17.34 27.13
N LEU A 14 -7.62 -17.54 27.48
CA LEU A 14 -8.73 -17.42 26.55
C LEU A 14 -8.90 -15.96 26.07
N GLU A 15 -8.84 -15.00 26.97
CA GLU A 15 -8.89 -13.57 26.59
C GLU A 15 -7.75 -13.19 25.64
N TYR A 16 -6.54 -13.73 25.87
CA TYR A 16 -5.41 -13.51 24.97
C TYR A 16 -5.62 -14.20 23.61
N ASP A 17 -6.11 -15.44 23.60
CA ASP A 17 -6.42 -16.17 22.37
C ASP A 17 -7.52 -15.46 21.55
N ASP A 18 -8.53 -14.88 22.19
CA ASP A 18 -9.57 -14.11 21.50
C ASP A 18 -9.01 -12.88 20.79
N VAL A 19 -8.09 -12.14 21.47
CA VAL A 19 -7.41 -10.99 20.87
C VAL A 19 -6.54 -11.44 19.69
N MET A 20 -5.76 -12.49 19.86
CA MET A 20 -4.89 -13.02 18.80
C MET A 20 -5.69 -13.54 17.61
N ASN A 21 -6.81 -14.22 17.85
CA ASN A 21 -7.71 -14.68 16.79
C ASN A 21 -8.38 -13.53 16.05
N SER A 22 -8.77 -12.48 16.77
CA SER A 22 -9.31 -11.26 16.17
C SER A 22 -8.29 -10.59 15.25
N GLN A 23 -7.05 -10.41 15.71
CA GLN A 23 -5.97 -9.85 14.90
C GLN A 23 -5.68 -10.73 13.68
N ARG A 24 -5.59 -12.04 13.85
CA ARG A 24 -5.39 -13.01 12.77
C ARG A 24 -6.49 -12.92 11.72
N ASN A 25 -7.75 -12.86 12.14
CA ASN A 25 -8.88 -12.76 11.23
C ASN A 25 -8.86 -11.48 10.40
N VAL A 26 -8.45 -10.35 10.96
CA VAL A 26 -8.28 -9.08 10.21
C VAL A 26 -7.22 -9.24 9.13
N ILE A 27 -6.05 -9.82 9.47
CA ILE A 27 -4.96 -10.05 8.51
C ILE A 27 -5.40 -11.01 7.40
N TYR A 28 -6.01 -12.14 7.76
CA TYR A 28 -6.48 -13.12 6.76
C TYR A 28 -7.57 -12.56 5.86
N THR A 29 -8.45 -11.71 6.38
CA THR A 29 -9.48 -11.05 5.58
C THR A 29 -8.86 -10.08 4.58
N ARG A 30 -7.91 -9.25 5.00
CA ARG A 30 -7.16 -8.35 4.11
C ARG A 30 -6.38 -9.12 3.04
N ARG A 31 -5.67 -10.18 3.45
CA ARG A 31 -4.94 -11.06 2.52
C ARG A 31 -5.86 -11.71 1.49
N ARG A 32 -7.02 -12.20 1.92
CA ARG A 32 -8.03 -12.78 1.03
C ARG A 32 -8.53 -11.75 0.00
N HIS A 33 -8.86 -10.54 0.44
CA HIS A 33 -9.29 -9.46 -0.46
C HIS A 33 -8.20 -9.12 -1.47
N ALA A 34 -6.94 -9.04 -1.04
CA ALA A 34 -5.81 -8.80 -1.93
C ALA A 34 -5.62 -9.94 -2.95
N LEU A 35 -5.71 -11.20 -2.52
CA LEU A 35 -5.61 -12.37 -3.39
C LEU A 35 -6.73 -12.42 -4.43
N MET A 36 -7.97 -12.13 -4.03
CA MET A 36 -9.13 -12.11 -4.92
C MET A 36 -9.17 -10.86 -5.81
N GLY A 37 -8.34 -9.88 -5.54
CA GLY A 37 -8.31 -8.62 -6.30
C GLY A 37 -9.48 -7.68 -5.99
N GLU A 38 -10.20 -7.93 -4.89
CA GLU A 38 -11.33 -7.12 -4.45
C GLU A 38 -10.84 -5.86 -3.72
N ARG A 39 -11.39 -4.69 -4.10
CA ARG A 39 -11.21 -3.40 -3.40
C ARG A 39 -9.77 -2.93 -3.17
N ILE A 40 -8.77 -3.52 -3.84
CA ILE A 40 -7.36 -3.17 -3.65
C ILE A 40 -7.13 -1.66 -3.82
N GLY A 41 -7.77 -1.03 -4.81
CA GLY A 41 -7.66 0.40 -5.03
C GLY A 41 -8.14 1.22 -3.82
N LEU A 42 -9.21 0.79 -3.15
CA LEU A 42 -9.72 1.44 -1.94
C LEU A 42 -8.79 1.21 -0.75
N ASP A 43 -8.23 0.01 -0.60
CA ASP A 43 -7.29 -0.29 0.48
C ASP A 43 -6.02 0.56 0.35
N VAL A 44 -5.50 0.73 -0.86
CA VAL A 44 -4.35 1.62 -1.13
C VAL A 44 -4.69 3.08 -0.82
N LEU A 45 -5.87 3.57 -1.25
CA LEU A 45 -6.33 4.93 -0.95
C LEU A 45 -6.47 5.18 0.55
N ASN A 46 -7.11 4.26 1.27
CA ASN A 46 -7.26 4.35 2.72
C ASN A 46 -5.88 4.34 3.40
N THR A 47 -4.96 3.49 2.97
CA THR A 47 -3.60 3.44 3.52
C THR A 47 -2.86 4.77 3.32
N ILE A 48 -2.96 5.37 2.13
CA ILE A 48 -2.34 6.69 1.88
C ILE A 48 -2.96 7.75 2.78
N TYR A 49 -4.29 7.75 2.94
CA TYR A 49 -5.00 8.70 3.81
C TYR A 49 -4.62 8.54 5.28
N ASP A 50 -4.73 7.32 5.81
CA ASP A 50 -4.39 7.02 7.21
C ASP A 50 -2.93 7.38 7.53
N THR A 51 -2.02 7.11 6.59
CA THR A 51 -0.60 7.47 6.74
C THR A 51 -0.42 8.99 6.71
N SER A 52 -1.15 9.71 5.85
CA SER A 52 -1.10 11.18 5.79
C SER A 52 -1.57 11.81 7.11
N VAL A 53 -2.66 11.31 7.68
CA VAL A 53 -3.16 11.74 9.00
C VAL A 53 -2.13 11.45 10.08
N ALA A 54 -1.59 10.22 10.12
CA ALA A 54 -0.63 9.81 11.14
C ALA A 54 0.65 10.67 11.11
N ILE A 55 1.17 11.01 9.93
CA ILE A 55 2.36 11.86 9.81
C ILE A 55 2.09 13.29 10.31
N VAL A 56 0.92 13.85 9.98
CA VAL A 56 0.54 15.19 10.45
C VAL A 56 0.36 15.20 11.97
N ASP A 57 -0.29 14.20 12.55
CA ASP A 57 -0.52 14.09 13.98
C ASP A 57 0.79 13.89 14.77
N GLN A 58 1.73 13.12 14.24
CA GLN A 58 3.04 12.90 14.87
C GLN A 58 3.87 14.18 14.99
N HIS A 59 3.67 15.14 14.10
CA HIS A 59 4.41 16.41 14.07
C HIS A 59 3.55 17.61 14.43
N ALA A 60 2.46 17.38 15.19
CA ALA A 60 1.56 18.44 15.68
C ALA A 60 2.26 19.44 16.63
N ASP A 61 3.42 19.09 17.15
CA ASP A 61 4.31 19.96 17.94
C ASP A 61 5.01 21.07 17.13
N GLY A 62 4.88 21.03 15.78
CA GLY A 62 5.45 22.03 14.88
C GLY A 62 6.87 21.74 14.39
N ASP A 63 7.38 20.52 14.59
CA ASP A 63 8.67 20.06 14.05
C ASP A 63 8.59 19.90 12.51
N TYR A 64 8.83 21.01 11.80
CA TYR A 64 8.77 21.06 10.35
C TYR A 64 9.88 20.24 9.66
N GLU A 65 11.10 20.24 10.23
CA GLU A 65 12.22 19.47 9.64
C GLU A 65 12.01 17.96 9.83
N GLY A 66 11.54 17.53 10.99
CA GLY A 66 11.15 16.15 11.21
C GLY A 66 10.01 15.71 10.28
N PHE A 67 9.01 16.57 10.10
CA PHE A 67 7.92 16.33 9.16
C PHE A 67 8.41 16.12 7.72
N LYS A 68 9.30 16.98 7.20
CA LYS A 68 9.90 16.83 5.87
C LYS A 68 10.64 15.50 5.72
N LEU A 69 11.43 15.15 6.73
CA LEU A 69 12.19 13.91 6.74
C LEU A 69 11.28 12.69 6.72
N GLU A 70 10.18 12.73 7.48
CA GLU A 70 9.22 11.62 7.52
C GLU A 70 8.46 11.48 6.20
N LEU A 71 8.07 12.58 5.55
CA LEU A 71 7.50 12.56 4.21
C LEU A 71 8.44 11.94 3.18
N PHE A 72 9.72 12.30 3.26
CA PHE A 72 10.72 11.73 2.36
C PHE A 72 10.93 10.22 2.60
N LYS A 73 10.95 9.79 3.84
CA LYS A 73 11.08 8.36 4.20
C LYS A 73 9.87 7.53 3.78
N THR A 74 8.66 8.06 4.01
CA THR A 74 7.41 7.32 3.85
C THR A 74 6.90 7.36 2.41
N PHE A 75 6.77 8.55 1.84
CA PHE A 75 6.24 8.73 0.48
C PHE A 75 7.31 8.96 -0.58
N ALA A 76 8.58 9.16 -0.19
CA ALA A 76 9.66 9.61 -1.07
C ALA A 76 9.25 10.83 -1.89
N MET A 77 8.69 11.83 -1.23
CA MET A 77 8.25 13.11 -1.80
C MET A 77 8.83 14.29 -1.05
N GLU A 78 8.95 15.41 -1.74
CA GLU A 78 9.27 16.69 -1.12
C GLU A 78 8.03 17.23 -0.39
N CYS A 79 8.27 18.02 0.66
CA CYS A 79 7.18 18.61 1.42
C CYS A 79 6.37 19.61 0.57
N PRO A 80 5.05 19.44 0.44
CA PRO A 80 4.21 20.31 -0.36
C PRO A 80 3.77 21.59 0.38
N PHE A 81 4.27 21.79 1.61
CA PHE A 81 3.93 22.93 2.46
C PHE A 81 5.14 23.80 2.71
N THR A 82 4.91 25.10 2.86
CA THR A 82 5.86 26.01 3.48
C THR A 82 5.83 25.87 5.01
N GLU A 83 6.90 26.29 5.69
CA GLU A 83 6.95 26.23 7.16
C GLU A 83 5.82 27.03 7.82
N GLU A 84 5.44 28.17 7.23
CA GLU A 84 4.34 29.01 7.71
C GLU A 84 2.97 28.32 7.53
N GLU A 85 2.74 27.69 6.38
CA GLU A 85 1.51 26.90 6.13
C GLU A 85 1.39 25.73 7.08
N PHE A 86 2.50 25.04 7.37
CA PHE A 86 2.52 23.91 8.27
C PHE A 86 2.19 24.33 9.72
N LYS A 87 2.84 25.39 10.23
CA LYS A 87 2.64 25.86 11.61
C LYS A 87 1.26 26.47 11.87
N ASN A 88 0.69 27.15 10.87
CA ASN A 88 -0.61 27.82 11.00
C ASN A 88 -1.79 26.98 10.47
N GLY A 89 -1.52 25.87 9.81
CA GLY A 89 -2.53 24.99 9.23
C GLY A 89 -3.30 24.19 10.27
N LYS A 90 -4.56 23.91 9.99
CA LYS A 90 -5.32 22.93 10.76
C LYS A 90 -4.91 21.53 10.35
N ALA A 91 -4.72 20.62 11.31
CA ALA A 91 -4.28 19.24 11.06
C ALA A 91 -5.10 18.54 9.95
N ASP A 92 -6.44 18.63 10.01
CA ASP A 92 -7.32 18.03 9.02
C ASP A 92 -7.03 18.53 7.60
N LYS A 93 -6.85 19.86 7.42
CA LYS A 93 -6.57 20.45 6.12
C LYS A 93 -5.19 20.11 5.59
N LEU A 94 -4.22 19.98 6.49
CA LEU A 94 -2.87 19.54 6.13
C LEU A 94 -2.88 18.08 5.69
N ALA A 95 -3.61 17.22 6.41
CA ALA A 95 -3.77 15.81 6.06
C ALA A 95 -4.47 15.63 4.70
N ASP A 96 -5.56 16.37 4.45
CA ASP A 96 -6.28 16.31 3.17
C ASP A 96 -5.38 16.75 2.00
N LYS A 97 -4.68 17.88 2.14
CA LYS A 97 -3.75 18.37 1.10
C LYS A 97 -2.58 17.40 0.90
N LEU A 98 -2.04 16.83 1.98
CA LEU A 98 -0.98 15.82 1.91
C LEU A 98 -1.46 14.57 1.18
N PHE A 99 -2.67 14.09 1.49
CA PHE A 99 -3.29 12.97 0.80
C PHE A 99 -3.42 13.21 -0.70
N ASP A 100 -3.92 14.37 -1.11
CA ASP A 100 -4.08 14.72 -2.52
C ASP A 100 -2.73 14.71 -3.26
N GLU A 101 -1.68 15.29 -2.68
CA GLU A 101 -0.34 15.28 -3.27
C GLU A 101 0.28 13.88 -3.33
N ALA A 102 0.15 13.10 -2.25
CA ALA A 102 0.61 11.72 -2.22
C ALA A 102 -0.12 10.84 -3.26
N LEU A 103 -1.43 11.05 -3.42
CA LEU A 103 -2.24 10.36 -4.42
C LEU A 103 -1.83 10.73 -5.86
N GLN A 104 -1.56 12.00 -6.14
CA GLN A 104 -1.07 12.43 -7.44
C GLN A 104 0.32 11.84 -7.74
N LEU A 105 1.19 11.79 -6.75
CA LEU A 105 2.50 11.16 -6.88
C LEU A 105 2.36 9.66 -7.17
N PHE A 106 1.48 8.97 -6.45
CA PHE A 106 1.19 7.55 -6.69
C PHE A 106 0.69 7.32 -8.12
N LYS A 107 -0.28 8.12 -8.60
CA LYS A 107 -0.78 8.02 -9.98
C LYS A 107 0.33 8.21 -11.01
N ARG A 108 1.15 9.25 -10.86
CA ARG A 108 2.30 9.51 -11.77
C ARG A 108 3.30 8.36 -11.78
N ARG A 109 3.56 7.73 -10.64
CA ARG A 109 4.44 6.56 -10.57
C ARG A 109 3.84 5.34 -11.28
N MET A 110 2.53 5.10 -11.10
CA MET A 110 1.83 4.02 -11.81
C MET A 110 1.86 4.23 -13.33
N GLU A 111 1.60 5.44 -13.81
CA GLU A 111 1.68 5.78 -15.23
C GLU A 111 3.08 5.54 -15.81
N ARG A 112 4.12 5.97 -15.10
CA ARG A 112 5.51 5.74 -15.51
C ARG A 112 5.83 4.25 -15.59
N MET A 113 5.44 3.46 -14.59
CA MET A 113 5.65 2.01 -14.59
C MET A 113 4.92 1.34 -15.76
N THR A 114 3.69 1.76 -16.02
CA THR A 114 2.91 1.29 -17.16
C THR A 114 3.57 1.61 -18.50
N GLN A 115 4.08 2.83 -18.67
CA GLN A 115 4.80 3.24 -19.89
C GLN A 115 6.05 2.39 -20.15
N VAL A 116 6.74 1.97 -19.10
CA VAL A 116 7.91 1.09 -19.21
C VAL A 116 7.51 -0.36 -19.52
N ALA A 117 6.42 -0.84 -18.91
CA ALA A 117 5.97 -2.22 -19.05
C ALA A 117 5.23 -2.50 -20.38
N ASN A 118 4.45 -1.56 -20.89
CA ASN A 118 3.62 -1.73 -22.10
C ASN A 118 4.40 -2.19 -23.33
N PRO A 119 5.56 -1.61 -23.71
CA PRO A 119 6.30 -2.07 -24.87
C PRO A 119 6.75 -3.54 -24.76
N VAL A 120 7.16 -3.94 -23.56
CA VAL A 120 7.59 -5.33 -23.30
C VAL A 120 6.40 -6.29 -23.40
N ILE A 121 5.24 -5.92 -22.84
CA ILE A 121 4.02 -6.72 -22.93
C ILE A 121 3.58 -6.88 -24.39
N LYS A 122 3.56 -5.80 -25.17
CA LYS A 122 3.20 -5.84 -26.59
C LYS A 122 4.14 -6.74 -27.37
N GLN A 123 5.44 -6.60 -27.18
CA GLN A 123 6.44 -7.43 -27.85
C GLN A 123 6.27 -8.92 -27.50
N VAL A 124 6.08 -9.26 -26.24
CA VAL A 124 5.90 -10.66 -25.81
C VAL A 124 4.57 -11.21 -26.33
N TYR A 125 3.49 -10.43 -26.31
CA TYR A 125 2.19 -10.88 -26.82
C TYR A 125 2.22 -11.16 -28.33
N GLU A 126 2.82 -10.29 -29.12
CA GLU A 126 2.92 -10.43 -30.57
C GLU A 126 3.79 -11.61 -31.02
N HIS A 127 4.87 -11.89 -30.26
CA HIS A 127 5.81 -12.96 -30.65
C HIS A 127 5.51 -14.30 -29.98
N GLN A 128 4.95 -14.31 -28.79
CA GLN A 128 4.81 -15.51 -27.94
C GLN A 128 3.47 -15.59 -27.19
N GLY A 129 2.47 -14.80 -27.57
CA GLY A 129 1.19 -14.70 -26.87
C GLY A 129 0.40 -16.02 -26.80
N ALA A 130 0.65 -16.95 -27.73
CA ALA A 130 0.05 -18.28 -27.72
C ALA A 130 0.73 -19.26 -26.73
N MET A 131 1.93 -18.95 -26.26
CA MET A 131 2.73 -19.83 -25.39
C MET A 131 2.60 -19.50 -23.90
N TYR A 132 2.30 -18.25 -23.57
CA TYR A 132 2.27 -17.77 -22.19
C TYR A 132 0.93 -17.14 -21.84
N GLU A 133 0.28 -17.67 -20.80
CA GLU A 133 -0.94 -17.09 -20.24
C GLU A 133 -0.63 -15.92 -19.31
N ASN A 134 0.44 -16.03 -18.53
CA ASN A 134 0.87 -15.03 -17.57
C ASN A 134 2.31 -14.60 -17.81
N ILE A 135 2.58 -13.32 -17.57
CA ILE A 135 3.91 -12.73 -17.63
C ILE A 135 4.31 -12.19 -16.26
N MET A 136 5.60 -12.36 -15.92
CA MET A 136 6.20 -11.78 -14.73
C MET A 136 6.93 -10.50 -15.11
N ILE A 137 6.51 -9.37 -14.57
CA ILE A 137 7.12 -8.07 -14.83
C ILE A 137 7.93 -7.67 -13.60
N PRO A 138 9.27 -7.54 -13.71
CA PRO A 138 10.08 -7.02 -12.63
C PRO A 138 9.88 -5.50 -12.52
N ILE A 139 9.39 -5.04 -11.39
CA ILE A 139 9.18 -3.62 -11.09
C ILE A 139 10.03 -3.26 -9.88
N THR A 140 10.71 -2.12 -9.92
CA THR A 140 11.52 -1.63 -8.81
C THR A 140 11.04 -0.26 -8.33
N ASP A 141 11.06 -0.06 -7.03
CA ASP A 141 10.86 1.24 -6.37
C ASP A 141 12.19 1.99 -6.12
N GLY A 142 13.31 1.41 -6.59
CA GLY A 142 14.65 1.91 -6.37
C GLY A 142 15.36 1.31 -5.16
N LYS A 143 14.64 0.63 -4.26
CA LYS A 143 15.18 -0.10 -3.10
C LYS A 143 14.92 -1.60 -3.20
N ARG A 144 13.73 -1.98 -3.63
CA ARG A 144 13.29 -3.38 -3.73
C ARG A 144 12.83 -3.69 -5.15
N MET A 145 12.93 -4.95 -5.53
CA MET A 145 12.41 -5.47 -6.79
C MET A 145 11.18 -6.34 -6.51
N TYR A 146 10.09 -6.05 -7.19
CA TYR A 146 8.84 -6.79 -7.10
C TYR A 146 8.61 -7.52 -8.41
N ASN A 147 8.34 -8.82 -8.33
CA ASN A 147 7.92 -9.61 -9.48
C ASN A 147 6.40 -9.61 -9.55
N VAL A 148 5.86 -8.83 -10.46
CA VAL A 148 4.42 -8.67 -10.63
C VAL A 148 3.93 -9.62 -11.71
N SER A 149 3.06 -10.57 -11.33
CA SER A 149 2.41 -11.46 -12.27
C SER A 149 1.15 -10.82 -12.83
N CYS A 150 1.01 -10.75 -14.13
CA CYS A 150 -0.23 -10.33 -14.78
C CYS A 150 -0.58 -11.25 -15.96
N ASN A 151 -1.89 -11.36 -16.23
CA ASN A 151 -2.36 -12.10 -17.41
C ASN A 151 -1.98 -11.33 -18.67
N LEU A 152 -1.28 -12.01 -19.60
CA LEU A 152 -0.69 -11.39 -20.76
C LEU A 152 -1.76 -10.81 -21.71
N LYS A 153 -2.86 -11.53 -21.90
CA LYS A 153 -3.96 -11.11 -22.76
C LYS A 153 -4.69 -9.90 -22.16
N GLU A 154 -5.01 -9.96 -20.87
CA GLU A 154 -5.65 -8.85 -20.15
C GLU A 154 -4.77 -7.60 -20.17
N ALA A 155 -3.45 -7.76 -19.95
CA ALA A 155 -2.48 -6.67 -19.99
C ALA A 155 -2.36 -6.03 -21.37
N TYR A 156 -2.45 -6.82 -22.45
CA TYR A 156 -2.43 -6.32 -23.82
C TYR A 156 -3.73 -5.56 -24.18
N GLU A 157 -4.92 -6.10 -23.81
CA GLU A 157 -6.22 -5.54 -24.14
C GLU A 157 -6.56 -4.27 -23.32
N THR A 158 -6.20 -4.26 -22.05
CA THR A 158 -6.56 -3.18 -21.13
C THR A 158 -5.40 -2.23 -20.81
N GLU A 159 -4.21 -2.49 -21.38
CA GLU A 159 -2.97 -1.71 -21.21
C GLU A 159 -2.68 -1.34 -19.73
N SER A 160 -2.87 -0.05 -19.39
CA SER A 160 -2.49 0.46 -18.07
C SER A 160 -3.29 -0.11 -16.90
N LYS A 161 -4.55 -0.50 -17.10
CA LYS A 161 -5.43 -0.92 -16.00
C LYS A 161 -5.01 -2.24 -15.37
N ALA A 162 -4.70 -3.25 -16.21
CA ALA A 162 -4.28 -4.56 -15.72
C ALA A 162 -2.94 -4.49 -14.99
N ILE A 163 -1.99 -3.74 -15.53
CA ILE A 163 -0.66 -3.54 -14.94
C ILE A 163 -0.78 -2.83 -13.59
N THR A 164 -1.56 -1.74 -13.53
CA THR A 164 -1.79 -0.99 -12.29
C THR A 164 -2.44 -1.87 -11.23
N LYS A 165 -3.46 -2.66 -11.59
CA LYS A 165 -4.13 -3.58 -10.68
C LYS A 165 -3.19 -4.68 -10.17
N ALA A 166 -2.39 -5.27 -11.06
CA ALA A 166 -1.42 -6.30 -10.71
C ALA A 166 -0.34 -5.76 -9.77
N PHE A 167 0.13 -4.54 -10.00
CA PHE A 167 1.11 -3.87 -9.16
C PHE A 167 0.53 -3.53 -7.77
N GLN A 168 -0.65 -2.94 -7.70
CA GLN A 168 -1.34 -2.68 -6.43
C GLN A 168 -1.52 -3.95 -5.62
N LYS A 169 -1.94 -5.05 -6.27
CA LYS A 169 -2.06 -6.37 -5.64
C LYS A 169 -0.73 -6.86 -5.06
N SER A 170 0.36 -6.71 -5.81
CA SER A 170 1.70 -7.12 -5.37
C SER A 170 2.17 -6.33 -4.15
N ILE A 171 1.95 -5.00 -4.13
CA ILE A 171 2.29 -4.15 -2.98
C ILE A 171 1.51 -4.59 -1.74
N VAL A 172 0.18 -4.72 -1.84
CA VAL A 172 -0.67 -5.07 -0.70
C VAL A 172 -0.30 -6.44 -0.14
N LEU A 173 -0.05 -7.43 -1.01
CA LEU A 173 0.36 -8.76 -0.57
C LEU A 173 1.71 -8.73 0.16
N HIS A 174 2.68 -8.00 -0.37
CA HIS A 174 3.99 -7.88 0.25
C HIS A 174 3.91 -7.20 1.63
N THR A 175 3.11 -6.15 1.77
CA THR A 175 2.91 -5.46 3.05
C THR A 175 2.20 -6.33 4.10
N ILE A 176 1.38 -7.30 3.67
CA ILE A 176 0.68 -8.21 4.59
C ILE A 176 1.59 -9.36 5.03
N ASP A 177 2.55 -9.74 4.20
CA ASP A 177 3.48 -10.84 4.47
C ASP A 177 4.71 -10.41 5.33
N GLU A 178 5.00 -9.10 5.45
CA GLU A 178 5.96 -8.50 6.39
C GLU A 178 5.33 -8.26 7.76
#